data_a3cbc3d702bafa6ef461d96bee8bc9fe
#
_entry.id   a3cbc3d702bafa6ef461d96bee8bc9fe
#
_cell.length_a   1.000
_cell.length_b   1.000
_cell.length_c   1.000
_cell.angle_alpha   90.00
_cell.angle_beta   90.00
_cell.angle_gamma   90.00
#
_symmetry.space_group_name_H-M   'P 1'
#
loop_
_entity.id
_entity.type
_entity.pdbx_description
1 polymer ?
#
loop_
_entity_poly.entity_id
_entity_poly.type
_entity_poly.pdbx_seq_one_letter_code
_entity_poly.pdbx_strand_id
1 'polypeptide(L)'
;MAAPIRKALTFRASSIGDCLMGKYLLENIHANSPQARLGLVVASRATMIRDLFAAYSWLEIVEANRYRPQALFSLLKNFYGSDLVVTQYAGKPGGSFSLMSKLFARILARQGELIGFTDASQWNRFLYDRLVPVRSDSAVVEHDRAALRAAGIPIALPFPTLQYVEDRSALHRFKLEAGKFIIVHLFAGNAARGLHPDRKRELVVALAKKLPGIRLVISGGASDREEALRAAEGTSATIIAGEATLQEMMNLIAHSRTVVSVDTGMAHIAAQLRKPLVVMRTCVGRAWWLSEQYGNNAPIAIFECDAVCEGGHLAKAYPACMHAIDVEAVAKKALTI
;
A
#
# COMPACT_ATOMS: atom_id res chain seq x y z
N MET A 1 8.36 24.84 -21.57
CA MET A 1 8.28 23.41 -21.19
C MET A 1 9.44 23.13 -20.26
N ALA A 2 9.23 22.47 -19.13
CA ALA A 2 10.34 22.03 -18.26
C ALA A 2 11.25 21.08 -19.04
N ALA A 3 12.55 21.07 -18.73
CA ALA A 3 13.49 20.11 -19.34
C ALA A 3 13.05 18.68 -19.02
N PRO A 4 13.22 17.72 -19.95
CA PRO A 4 12.83 16.35 -19.71
C PRO A 4 13.64 15.77 -18.54
N ILE A 5 12.96 15.09 -17.62
CA ILE A 5 13.61 14.40 -16.52
C ILE A 5 14.37 13.18 -17.07
N ARG A 6 15.65 13.06 -16.73
CA ARG A 6 16.51 11.93 -17.10
C ARG A 6 16.67 10.95 -15.95
N LYS A 7 16.62 11.47 -14.72
CA LYS A 7 16.83 10.67 -13.51
C LYS A 7 16.02 11.22 -12.34
N ALA A 8 15.20 10.38 -11.75
CA ALA A 8 14.44 10.76 -10.56
C ALA A 8 14.37 9.66 -9.50
N LEU A 9 14.23 10.09 -8.26
CA LEU A 9 14.12 9.22 -7.09
C LEU A 9 12.95 9.64 -6.21
N THR A 10 12.32 8.66 -5.60
CA THR A 10 11.40 8.88 -4.49
C THR A 10 11.82 8.09 -3.26
N PHE A 11 11.74 8.73 -2.11
CA PHE A 11 11.94 8.09 -0.81
C PHE A 11 10.58 7.76 -0.21
N ARG A 12 10.36 6.49 0.14
CA ARG A 12 9.13 6.03 0.74
C ARG A 12 9.39 5.05 1.88
N ALA A 13 8.42 4.91 2.81
CA ALA A 13 8.43 3.85 3.80
C ALA A 13 8.34 2.46 3.13
N SER A 14 8.80 1.42 3.83
CA SER A 14 9.01 0.07 3.25
C SER A 14 7.84 -0.89 3.41
N SER A 15 6.64 -0.41 3.78
CA SER A 15 5.45 -1.26 3.77
C SER A 15 4.91 -1.44 2.35
N ILE A 16 4.20 -2.54 2.10
CA ILE A 16 3.58 -2.81 0.79
C ILE A 16 2.66 -1.64 0.40
N GLY A 17 1.75 -1.23 1.30
CA GLY A 17 0.83 -0.14 1.03
C GLY A 17 1.53 1.19 0.73
N ASP A 18 2.56 1.53 1.52
CA ASP A 18 3.36 2.73 1.27
C ASP A 18 4.02 2.72 -0.11
N CYS A 19 4.65 1.59 -0.48
CA CYS A 19 5.35 1.47 -1.76
C CYS A 19 4.37 1.50 -2.96
N LEU A 20 3.20 0.86 -2.83
CA LEU A 20 2.14 0.90 -3.83
C LEU A 20 1.68 2.34 -4.11
N MET A 21 1.58 3.16 -3.07
CA MET A 21 1.24 4.58 -3.23
C MET A 21 2.43 5.37 -3.76
N GLY A 22 3.63 5.10 -3.23
CA GLY A 22 4.85 5.79 -3.64
C GLY A 22 5.18 5.63 -5.12
N LYS A 23 4.83 4.51 -5.71
CA LYS A 23 4.98 4.23 -7.14
C LYS A 23 4.20 5.22 -8.00
N TYR A 24 3.04 5.71 -7.56
CA TYR A 24 2.17 6.59 -8.35
C TYR A 24 2.89 7.85 -8.86
N LEU A 25 3.73 8.47 -8.03
CA LEU A 25 4.53 9.62 -8.45
C LEU A 25 5.48 9.25 -9.58
N LEU A 26 6.18 8.11 -9.45
CA LEU A 26 7.11 7.61 -10.47
C LEU A 26 6.40 7.17 -11.76
N GLU A 27 5.20 6.62 -11.68
CA GLU A 27 4.37 6.30 -12.85
C GLU A 27 4.05 7.55 -13.68
N ASN A 28 3.71 8.66 -13.02
CA ASN A 28 3.46 9.92 -13.70
C ASN A 28 4.75 10.52 -14.29
N ILE A 29 5.89 10.39 -13.63
CA ILE A 29 7.18 10.80 -14.21
C ILE A 29 7.48 9.93 -15.44
N HIS A 30 7.31 8.61 -15.35
CA HIS A 30 7.54 7.69 -16.47
C HIS A 30 6.65 8.01 -17.67
N ALA A 31 5.37 8.28 -17.45
CA ALA A 31 4.43 8.64 -18.51
C ALA A 31 4.84 9.93 -19.26
N ASN A 32 5.48 10.88 -18.59
CA ASN A 32 5.96 12.13 -19.19
C ASN A 32 7.43 12.06 -19.68
N SER A 33 8.20 11.11 -19.17
CA SER A 33 9.63 10.91 -19.49
C SER A 33 9.95 9.41 -19.52
N PRO A 34 9.55 8.66 -20.56
CA PRO A 34 9.67 7.19 -20.60
C PRO A 34 11.11 6.66 -20.54
N GLN A 35 12.08 7.49 -20.94
CA GLN A 35 13.50 7.15 -20.92
C GLN A 35 14.20 7.50 -19.60
N ALA A 36 13.47 8.09 -18.66
CA ALA A 36 14.02 8.45 -17.36
C ALA A 36 14.40 7.21 -16.55
N ARG A 37 15.54 7.27 -15.88
CA ARG A 37 15.92 6.29 -14.87
C ARG A 37 15.20 6.63 -13.57
N LEU A 38 14.34 5.74 -13.10
CA LEU A 38 13.46 6.00 -11.97
C LEU A 38 13.69 5.02 -10.83
N GLY A 39 13.85 5.53 -9.62
CA GLY A 39 14.12 4.73 -8.45
C GLY A 39 13.15 4.97 -7.28
N LEU A 40 12.68 3.89 -6.67
CA LEU A 40 11.97 3.91 -5.40
C LEU A 40 12.93 3.48 -4.29
N VAL A 41 13.24 4.40 -3.40
CA VAL A 41 14.16 4.16 -2.28
C VAL A 41 13.38 3.63 -1.09
N VAL A 42 13.78 2.45 -0.61
CA VAL A 42 13.20 1.78 0.56
C VAL A 42 14.26 1.52 1.62
N ALA A 43 13.90 1.62 2.89
CA ALA A 43 14.83 1.41 4.00
C ALA A 43 15.10 -0.08 4.29
N SER A 44 14.17 -0.96 3.92
CA SER A 44 14.25 -2.41 4.17
C SER A 44 13.33 -3.18 3.22
N ARG A 45 13.38 -4.51 3.26
CA ARG A 45 12.49 -5.41 2.48
C ARG A 45 12.56 -5.19 0.96
N ALA A 46 13.70 -4.74 0.45
CA ALA A 46 13.85 -4.41 -0.97
C ALA A 46 13.52 -5.61 -1.89
N THR A 47 13.85 -6.85 -1.50
CA THR A 47 13.49 -8.06 -2.26
C THR A 47 11.98 -8.20 -2.40
N MET A 48 11.23 -8.11 -1.31
CA MET A 48 9.77 -8.18 -1.33
C MET A 48 9.15 -7.07 -2.21
N ILE A 49 9.71 -5.86 -2.17
CA ILE A 49 9.22 -4.75 -2.99
C ILE A 49 9.60 -4.92 -4.46
N ARG A 50 10.75 -5.53 -4.78
CA ARG A 50 11.07 -5.93 -6.16
C ARG A 50 10.08 -6.95 -6.69
N ASP A 51 9.71 -7.93 -5.87
CA ASP A 51 8.68 -8.90 -6.24
C ASP A 51 7.34 -8.21 -6.50
N LEU A 52 6.95 -7.25 -5.63
CA LEU A 52 5.71 -6.49 -5.81
C LEU A 52 5.66 -5.76 -7.16
N PHE A 53 6.78 -5.25 -7.62
CA PHE A 53 6.89 -4.45 -8.84
C PHE A 53 7.59 -5.17 -10.00
N ALA A 54 7.60 -6.49 -10.02
CA ALA A 54 8.27 -7.27 -11.06
C ALA A 54 7.76 -6.98 -12.49
N ALA A 55 6.52 -6.52 -12.65
CA ALA A 55 5.96 -6.10 -13.92
C ALA A 55 6.45 -4.73 -14.41
N TYR A 56 7.18 -3.96 -13.57
CA TYR A 56 7.63 -2.61 -13.88
C TYR A 56 9.11 -2.59 -14.24
N SER A 57 9.46 -2.97 -15.46
CA SER A 57 10.86 -3.04 -15.93
C SER A 57 11.62 -1.71 -15.88
N TRP A 58 10.91 -0.59 -15.87
CA TRP A 58 11.47 0.76 -15.79
C TRP A 58 11.73 1.24 -14.35
N LEU A 59 11.25 0.52 -13.34
CA LEU A 59 11.32 0.93 -11.93
C LEU A 59 12.44 0.20 -11.19
N GLU A 60 13.41 0.94 -10.69
CA GLU A 60 14.46 0.39 -9.84
C GLU A 60 14.07 0.48 -8.36
N ILE A 61 14.08 -0.66 -7.66
CA ILE A 61 13.93 -0.69 -6.19
C ILE A 61 15.31 -0.64 -5.56
N VAL A 62 15.59 0.45 -4.86
CA VAL A 62 16.90 0.74 -4.28
C VAL A 62 16.82 0.71 -2.75
N GLU A 63 17.67 -0.09 -2.13
CA GLU A 63 17.73 -0.16 -0.67
C GLU A 63 18.66 0.94 -0.13
N ALA A 64 18.14 1.76 0.80
CA ALA A 64 18.92 2.74 1.56
C ALA A 64 18.99 2.30 3.03
N ASN A 65 19.82 1.30 3.29
CA ASN A 65 20.03 0.77 4.63
C ASN A 65 21.40 1.18 5.16
N ARG A 66 21.44 1.93 6.26
CA ARG A 66 22.67 2.40 6.90
C ARG A 66 23.64 1.27 7.31
N TYR A 67 23.13 0.07 7.52
CA TYR A 67 23.91 -1.11 7.87
C TYR A 67 24.42 -1.90 6.65
N ARG A 68 24.12 -1.42 5.42
CA ARG A 68 24.57 -2.01 4.15
C ARG A 68 25.27 -0.97 3.29
N PRO A 69 26.55 -0.66 3.56
CA PRO A 69 27.27 0.40 2.85
C PRO A 69 27.33 0.19 1.34
N GLN A 70 27.35 -1.05 0.87
CA GLN A 70 27.30 -1.39 -0.55
C GLN A 70 26.00 -0.92 -1.23
N ALA A 71 24.87 -1.02 -0.53
CA ALA A 71 23.58 -0.52 -1.05
C ALA A 71 23.59 1.01 -1.16
N LEU A 72 24.13 1.70 -0.16
CA LEU A 72 24.29 3.16 -0.20
C LEU A 72 25.25 3.60 -1.30
N PHE A 73 26.36 2.87 -1.50
CA PHE A 73 27.29 3.16 -2.59
C PHE A 73 26.62 2.95 -3.96
N SER A 74 25.88 1.87 -4.13
CA SER A 74 25.10 1.61 -5.35
C SER A 74 24.08 2.72 -5.64
N LEU A 75 23.38 3.18 -4.61
CA LEU A 75 22.43 4.28 -4.72
C LEU A 75 23.13 5.57 -5.15
N LEU A 76 24.25 5.92 -4.54
CA LEU A 76 25.06 7.08 -4.94
C LEU A 76 25.56 6.93 -6.38
N LYS A 77 26.20 5.81 -6.73
CA LYS A 77 26.70 5.57 -8.08
C LYS A 77 25.65 5.74 -9.16
N ASN A 78 24.43 5.25 -8.90
CA ASN A 78 23.37 5.20 -9.90
C ASN A 78 22.56 6.50 -9.94
N PHE A 79 22.37 7.17 -8.81
CA PHE A 79 21.41 8.27 -8.67
C PHE A 79 22.00 9.60 -8.18
N TYR A 80 23.30 9.71 -8.01
CA TYR A 80 23.92 11.01 -7.76
C TYR A 80 23.64 11.97 -8.93
N GLY A 81 23.31 13.22 -8.61
CA GLY A 81 22.94 14.22 -9.61
C GLY A 81 21.59 13.96 -10.28
N SER A 82 20.63 13.35 -9.56
CA SER A 82 19.25 13.21 -10.04
C SER A 82 18.62 14.58 -10.31
N ASP A 83 17.87 14.67 -11.41
CA ASP A 83 17.15 15.88 -11.81
C ASP A 83 16.02 16.20 -10.81
N LEU A 84 15.41 15.15 -10.23
CA LEU A 84 14.36 15.28 -9.23
C LEU A 84 14.50 14.22 -8.14
N VAL A 85 14.42 14.65 -6.89
CA VAL A 85 14.29 13.77 -5.73
C VAL A 85 13.10 14.21 -4.89
N VAL A 86 12.23 13.26 -4.54
CA VAL A 86 11.05 13.54 -3.70
C VAL A 86 11.08 12.68 -2.45
N THR A 87 11.02 13.31 -1.28
CA THR A 87 10.76 12.61 -0.02
C THR A 87 9.25 12.63 0.23
N GLN A 88 8.56 11.54 -0.14
CA GLN A 88 7.11 11.49 -0.19
C GLN A 88 6.44 11.55 1.19
N TYR A 89 5.25 12.14 1.23
CA TYR A 89 4.41 12.12 2.41
C TYR A 89 3.95 10.69 2.73
N ALA A 90 4.16 10.23 3.97
CA ALA A 90 3.87 8.88 4.42
C ALA A 90 2.61 8.76 5.30
N GLY A 91 1.67 9.70 5.17
CA GLY A 91 0.40 9.64 5.91
C GLY A 91 0.51 9.97 7.40
N LYS A 92 1.66 10.48 7.88
CA LYS A 92 1.86 10.84 9.28
C LYS A 92 2.13 12.35 9.41
N PRO A 93 1.37 13.09 10.20
CA PRO A 93 1.73 14.46 10.57
C PRO A 93 3.09 14.47 11.28
N GLY A 94 3.89 15.51 11.06
CA GLY A 94 5.13 15.72 11.79
C GLY A 94 6.40 15.12 11.21
N GLY A 95 6.36 14.65 9.96
CA GLY A 95 7.54 14.26 9.21
C GLY A 95 7.87 12.79 9.27
N SER A 96 8.27 12.29 8.13
CA SER A 96 8.44 10.87 7.88
C SER A 96 9.90 10.46 7.79
N PHE A 97 10.81 11.43 7.61
CA PHE A 97 12.22 11.15 7.34
C PHE A 97 13.13 11.77 8.36
N SER A 98 14.15 11.02 8.79
CA SER A 98 15.22 11.52 9.65
C SER A 98 16.02 12.62 8.95
N LEU A 99 16.69 13.48 9.71
CA LEU A 99 17.59 14.49 9.15
C LEU A 99 18.64 13.85 8.23
N MET A 100 19.20 12.71 8.62
CA MET A 100 20.18 11.98 7.79
C MET A 100 19.60 11.55 6.46
N SER A 101 18.35 11.06 6.43
CA SER A 101 17.68 10.70 5.17
C SER A 101 17.45 11.93 4.28
N LYS A 102 17.09 13.06 4.85
CA LYS A 102 16.91 14.34 4.14
C LYS A 102 18.24 14.87 3.58
N LEU A 103 19.31 14.83 4.37
CA LEU A 103 20.65 15.19 3.90
C LEU A 103 21.13 14.30 2.76
N PHE A 104 20.89 13.01 2.88
CA PHE A 104 21.23 12.05 1.83
C PHE A 104 20.44 12.30 0.54
N ALA A 105 19.14 12.59 0.67
CA ALA A 105 18.31 13.00 -0.46
C ALA A 105 18.83 14.29 -1.12
N ARG A 106 19.32 15.27 -0.34
CA ARG A 106 19.95 16.51 -0.86
C ARG A 106 21.24 16.22 -1.63
N ILE A 107 22.06 15.29 -1.15
CA ILE A 107 23.28 14.87 -1.86
C ILE A 107 22.92 14.26 -3.22
N LEU A 108 21.88 13.42 -3.28
CA LEU A 108 21.43 12.79 -4.52
C LEU A 108 20.86 13.82 -5.51
N ALA A 109 20.16 14.85 -5.01
CA ALA A 109 19.61 15.96 -5.80
C ALA A 109 20.58 17.13 -5.98
N ARG A 110 21.92 16.92 -5.88
CA ARG A 110 22.91 18.03 -5.85
C ARG A 110 22.79 18.99 -7.04
N GLN A 111 22.42 18.51 -8.19
CA GLN A 111 22.30 19.29 -9.43
C GLN A 111 20.83 19.47 -9.87
N GLY A 112 19.91 18.87 -9.18
CA GLY A 112 18.48 18.88 -9.48
C GLY A 112 17.67 19.42 -8.30
N GLU A 113 16.39 19.17 -8.35
CA GLU A 113 15.42 19.67 -7.39
C GLU A 113 15.11 18.63 -6.31
N LEU A 114 15.12 19.05 -5.05
CA LEU A 114 14.65 18.27 -3.90
C LEU A 114 13.31 18.81 -3.42
N ILE A 115 12.27 18.00 -3.56
CA ILE A 115 10.91 18.32 -3.08
C ILE A 115 10.61 17.50 -1.83
N GLY A 116 10.05 18.14 -0.83
CA GLY A 116 9.56 17.51 0.38
C GLY A 116 8.22 18.06 0.81
N PHE A 117 7.81 17.66 2.01
CA PHE A 117 6.54 18.07 2.60
C PHE A 117 6.77 18.81 3.92
N THR A 118 5.87 19.75 4.24
CA THR A 118 5.93 20.47 5.50
C THR A 118 5.81 19.52 6.67
N ASP A 119 6.77 19.59 7.58
CA ASP A 119 6.76 18.88 8.86
C ASP A 119 7.29 19.82 9.96
N ALA A 120 7.39 19.32 11.20
CA ALA A 120 7.87 20.12 12.33
C ALA A 120 9.37 20.46 12.29
N SER A 121 10.12 20.00 11.29
CA SER A 121 11.58 20.17 11.22
C SER A 121 11.96 21.55 10.69
N GLN A 122 12.67 22.33 11.50
CA GLN A 122 13.22 23.64 11.13
C GLN A 122 14.24 23.55 9.97
N TRP A 123 14.89 22.39 9.80
CA TRP A 123 15.91 22.17 8.79
C TRP A 123 15.36 22.08 7.37
N ASN A 124 14.07 21.83 7.21
CA ASN A 124 13.47 21.65 5.89
C ASN A 124 13.69 22.87 4.97
N ARG A 125 13.58 24.08 5.48
CA ARG A 125 13.78 25.33 4.72
C ARG A 125 15.18 25.47 4.10
N PHE A 126 16.18 24.76 4.65
CA PHE A 126 17.56 24.79 4.15
C PHE A 126 17.92 23.61 3.25
N LEU A 127 17.16 22.52 3.35
CA LEU A 127 17.44 21.29 2.64
C LEU A 127 16.65 21.15 1.34
N TYR A 128 15.41 21.60 1.35
CA TYR A 128 14.48 21.43 0.22
C TYR A 128 14.43 22.68 -0.64
N ASP A 129 14.39 22.48 -1.96
CA ASP A 129 14.15 23.55 -2.92
C ASP A 129 12.68 23.94 -2.91
N ARG A 130 11.78 22.94 -2.70
CA ARG A 130 10.34 23.16 -2.53
C ARG A 130 9.76 22.32 -1.40
N LEU A 131 8.86 22.93 -0.65
CA LEU A 131 8.07 22.28 0.39
C LEU A 131 6.58 22.34 0.03
N VAL A 132 5.99 21.15 -0.12
CA VAL A 132 4.56 21.00 -0.38
C VAL A 132 3.83 21.01 0.96
N PRO A 133 2.77 21.80 1.13
CA PRO A 133 1.96 21.79 2.34
C PRO A 133 1.30 20.42 2.57
N VAL A 134 1.38 19.92 3.81
CA VAL A 134 0.64 18.73 4.22
C VAL A 134 -0.78 19.11 4.62
N ARG A 135 -1.75 18.39 4.08
CA ARG A 135 -3.17 18.52 4.41
C ARG A 135 -3.66 17.19 5.00
N SER A 136 -3.99 17.23 6.28
CA SER A 136 -4.43 16.03 7.02
C SER A 136 -5.79 15.47 6.59
N ASP A 137 -6.60 16.31 5.96
CA ASP A 137 -7.96 16.01 5.45
C ASP A 137 -7.96 15.49 4.00
N SER A 138 -6.80 15.44 3.35
CA SER A 138 -6.68 15.05 1.94
C SER A 138 -6.22 13.61 1.80
N ALA A 139 -6.61 12.97 0.69
CA ALA A 139 -6.09 11.67 0.31
C ALA A 139 -4.55 11.68 0.16
N VAL A 140 -3.91 10.56 0.45
CA VAL A 140 -2.44 10.46 0.36
C VAL A 140 -1.95 10.77 -1.06
N VAL A 141 -2.67 10.34 -2.09
CA VAL A 141 -2.35 10.60 -3.49
C VAL A 141 -2.35 12.09 -3.85
N GLU A 142 -3.14 12.92 -3.16
CA GLU A 142 -3.16 14.37 -3.42
C GLU A 142 -1.83 15.05 -3.07
N HIS A 143 -1.11 14.52 -2.08
CA HIS A 143 0.23 15.01 -1.76
C HIS A 143 1.22 14.70 -2.90
N ASP A 144 1.16 13.51 -3.48
CA ASP A 144 1.98 13.16 -4.64
C ASP A 144 1.61 13.98 -5.87
N ARG A 145 0.32 14.24 -6.10
CA ARG A 145 -0.15 15.17 -7.16
C ARG A 145 0.36 16.59 -6.93
N ALA A 146 0.36 17.06 -5.69
CA ALA A 146 0.90 18.38 -5.35
C ALA A 146 2.41 18.44 -5.57
N ALA A 147 3.16 17.38 -5.28
CA ALA A 147 4.59 17.30 -5.59
C ALA A 147 4.86 17.29 -7.10
N LEU A 148 4.06 16.56 -7.89
CA LEU A 148 4.14 16.58 -9.37
C LEU A 148 3.89 17.99 -9.92
N ARG A 149 2.83 18.67 -9.45
CA ARG A 149 2.55 20.05 -9.86
C ARG A 149 3.69 21.01 -9.47
N ALA A 150 4.25 20.86 -8.26
CA ALA A 150 5.40 21.64 -7.82
C ALA A 150 6.62 21.42 -8.73
N ALA A 151 6.85 20.18 -9.20
CA ALA A 151 7.90 19.85 -10.16
C ALA A 151 7.58 20.27 -11.60
N GLY A 152 6.40 20.81 -11.89
CA GLY A 152 5.96 21.13 -13.26
C GLY A 152 5.67 19.91 -14.13
N ILE A 153 5.39 18.75 -13.52
CA ILE A 153 5.11 17.49 -14.22
C ILE A 153 3.59 17.32 -14.36
N PRO A 154 3.08 17.15 -15.59
CA PRO A 154 1.67 16.88 -15.81
C PRO A 154 1.22 15.56 -15.16
N ILE A 155 -0.01 15.54 -14.63
CA ILE A 155 -0.63 14.33 -14.10
C ILE A 155 -1.25 13.57 -15.29
N ALA A 156 -0.53 12.58 -15.78
CA ALA A 156 -0.96 11.73 -16.88
C ALA A 156 -1.88 10.58 -16.41
N LEU A 157 -1.64 10.08 -15.21
CA LEU A 157 -2.40 8.99 -14.61
C LEU A 157 -3.22 9.56 -13.44
N PRO A 158 -4.56 9.52 -13.51
CA PRO A 158 -5.40 10.13 -12.48
C PRO A 158 -5.37 9.36 -11.15
N PHE A 159 -5.16 8.04 -11.17
CA PHE A 159 -5.17 7.18 -9.97
C PHE A 159 -4.06 6.15 -10.02
N PRO A 160 -3.58 5.69 -8.85
CA PRO A 160 -2.64 4.58 -8.79
C PRO A 160 -3.31 3.28 -9.27
N THR A 161 -2.61 2.54 -10.10
CA THR A 161 -3.00 1.22 -10.59
C THR A 161 -1.87 0.24 -10.34
N LEU A 162 -2.12 -1.06 -10.37
CA LEU A 162 -1.10 -2.09 -10.22
C LEU A 162 -1.08 -2.99 -11.45
N GLN A 163 0.09 -3.11 -12.07
CA GLN A 163 0.39 -4.14 -13.03
C GLN A 163 1.02 -5.33 -12.31
N TYR A 164 0.75 -6.52 -12.76
CA TYR A 164 1.31 -7.75 -12.22
C TYR A 164 1.68 -8.71 -13.35
N VAL A 165 2.56 -9.64 -13.08
CA VAL A 165 2.89 -10.73 -14.01
C VAL A 165 1.81 -11.79 -13.87
N GLU A 166 1.02 -12.01 -14.94
CA GLU A 166 -0.04 -13.01 -14.91
C GLU A 166 0.56 -14.41 -14.85
N ASP A 167 0.20 -15.16 -13.81
CA ASP A 167 0.54 -16.56 -13.60
C ASP A 167 -0.60 -17.27 -12.86
N ARG A 168 -1.16 -18.27 -13.52
CA ARG A 168 -2.28 -19.04 -12.96
C ARG A 168 -1.86 -20.27 -12.15
N SER A 169 -0.57 -20.49 -11.96
CA SER A 169 -0.04 -21.64 -11.21
C SER A 169 -0.62 -21.74 -9.80
N ALA A 170 -0.77 -20.59 -9.12
CA ALA A 170 -1.38 -20.53 -7.80
C ALA A 170 -2.86 -20.98 -7.78
N LEU A 171 -3.64 -20.67 -8.82
CA LEU A 171 -5.01 -21.17 -8.94
C LEU A 171 -5.02 -22.70 -9.00
N HIS A 172 -4.15 -23.28 -9.82
CA HIS A 172 -4.03 -24.74 -9.94
C HIS A 172 -3.56 -25.37 -8.63
N ARG A 173 -2.51 -24.80 -8.01
CA ARG A 173 -1.93 -25.29 -6.74
C ARG A 173 -2.97 -25.35 -5.63
N PHE A 174 -3.79 -24.32 -5.49
CA PHE A 174 -4.82 -24.23 -4.46
C PHE A 174 -6.20 -24.77 -4.92
N LYS A 175 -6.27 -25.34 -6.12
CA LYS A 175 -7.51 -25.88 -6.72
C LYS A 175 -8.65 -24.86 -6.74
N LEU A 176 -8.35 -23.64 -7.20
CA LEU A 176 -9.28 -22.52 -7.27
C LEU A 176 -9.71 -22.25 -8.71
N GLU A 177 -10.96 -21.84 -8.88
CA GLU A 177 -11.50 -21.41 -10.16
C GLU A 177 -11.69 -19.89 -10.17
N ALA A 178 -11.25 -19.21 -11.22
CA ALA A 178 -11.40 -17.78 -11.35
C ALA A 178 -12.86 -17.32 -11.19
N GLY A 179 -13.10 -16.31 -10.39
CA GLY A 179 -14.42 -15.76 -10.09
C GLY A 179 -15.25 -16.58 -9.10
N LYS A 180 -14.81 -17.79 -8.69
CA LYS A 180 -15.56 -18.68 -7.79
C LYS A 180 -14.99 -18.72 -6.37
N PHE A 181 -14.14 -17.77 -6.00
CA PHE A 181 -13.61 -17.65 -4.65
C PHE A 181 -13.48 -16.20 -4.20
N ILE A 182 -13.41 -16.01 -2.90
CA ILE A 182 -13.19 -14.73 -2.23
C ILE A 182 -11.89 -14.84 -1.42
N ILE A 183 -11.04 -13.82 -1.51
CA ILE A 183 -9.88 -13.67 -0.62
C ILE A 183 -10.34 -13.00 0.68
N VAL A 184 -10.02 -13.62 1.81
CA VAL A 184 -10.28 -13.11 3.16
C VAL A 184 -8.93 -12.88 3.84
N HIS A 185 -8.55 -11.60 4.05
CA HIS A 185 -7.27 -11.21 4.63
C HIS A 185 -7.49 -10.39 5.91
N LEU A 186 -7.47 -11.05 7.05
CA LEU A 186 -7.86 -10.50 8.34
C LEU A 186 -6.69 -10.19 9.28
N PHE A 187 -5.46 -10.30 8.79
CA PHE A 187 -4.23 -10.17 9.56
C PHE A 187 -3.49 -8.90 9.16
N ALA A 188 -3.09 -8.10 10.13
CA ALA A 188 -2.33 -6.88 9.93
C ALA A 188 -1.00 -6.95 10.69
N GLY A 189 0.07 -6.44 10.10
CA GLY A 189 1.38 -6.38 10.76
C GLY A 189 1.39 -5.53 12.07
N ASN A 190 0.34 -4.73 12.28
CA ASN A 190 0.07 -4.04 13.55
C ASN A 190 -1.30 -4.48 14.06
N ALA A 191 -1.35 -5.12 15.21
CA ALA A 191 -2.57 -5.61 15.84
C ALA A 191 -3.62 -4.50 16.10
N ALA A 192 -3.20 -3.23 16.18
CA ALA A 192 -4.11 -2.09 16.28
C ALA A 192 -4.99 -1.88 15.03
N ARG A 193 -4.68 -2.54 13.90
CA ARG A 193 -5.51 -2.53 12.68
C ARG A 193 -6.29 -3.82 12.50
N GLY A 194 -6.10 -4.81 13.37
CA GLY A 194 -6.68 -6.14 13.27
C GLY A 194 -8.02 -6.26 13.99
N LEU A 195 -8.83 -7.21 13.54
CA LEU A 195 -9.98 -7.70 14.28
C LEU A 195 -9.54 -8.59 15.44
N HIS A 196 -10.29 -8.60 16.56
CA HIS A 196 -10.13 -9.59 17.61
C HIS A 196 -10.32 -11.01 17.05
N PRO A 197 -9.61 -12.03 17.56
CA PRO A 197 -9.75 -13.41 17.07
C PRO A 197 -11.20 -13.89 16.94
N ASP A 198 -12.04 -13.64 17.95
CA ASP A 198 -13.45 -14.01 17.91
C ASP A 198 -14.21 -13.33 16.76
N ARG A 199 -13.93 -12.05 16.52
CA ARG A 199 -14.55 -11.30 15.41
C ARG A 199 -14.09 -11.79 14.05
N LYS A 200 -12.84 -12.27 13.93
CA LYS A 200 -12.35 -12.93 12.71
C LYS A 200 -13.15 -14.20 12.43
N ARG A 201 -13.36 -15.04 13.47
CA ARG A 201 -14.18 -16.25 13.36
C ARG A 201 -15.61 -15.94 12.99
N GLU A 202 -16.25 -15.00 13.67
CA GLU A 202 -17.63 -14.57 13.37
C GLU A 202 -17.75 -14.13 11.90
N LEU A 203 -16.82 -13.34 11.39
CA LEU A 203 -16.82 -12.88 10.00
C LEU A 203 -16.65 -14.05 9.01
N VAL A 204 -15.72 -14.96 9.27
CA VAL A 204 -15.51 -16.13 8.39
C VAL A 204 -16.74 -17.04 8.35
N VAL A 205 -17.37 -17.28 9.50
CA VAL A 205 -18.61 -18.06 9.59
C VAL A 205 -19.77 -17.34 8.87
N ALA A 206 -19.91 -16.02 9.05
CA ALA A 206 -20.93 -15.23 8.37
C ALA A 206 -20.74 -15.26 6.84
N LEU A 207 -19.50 -15.12 6.35
CA LEU A 207 -19.18 -15.23 4.94
C LEU A 207 -19.50 -16.64 4.39
N ALA A 208 -19.09 -17.70 5.09
CA ALA A 208 -19.37 -19.08 4.68
C ALA A 208 -20.87 -19.37 4.57
N LYS A 209 -21.65 -18.86 5.52
CA LYS A 209 -23.12 -19.03 5.54
C LYS A 209 -23.81 -18.26 4.41
N LYS A 210 -23.35 -17.03 4.11
CA LYS A 210 -23.99 -16.15 3.11
C LYS A 210 -23.57 -16.43 1.67
N LEU A 211 -22.46 -17.17 1.47
CA LEU A 211 -21.85 -17.41 0.16
C LEU A 211 -21.79 -18.92 -0.17
N PRO A 212 -22.92 -19.63 -0.17
CA PRO A 212 -22.93 -21.02 -0.53
C PRO A 212 -22.41 -21.21 -1.97
N GLY A 213 -21.48 -22.16 -2.16
CA GLY A 213 -20.87 -22.44 -3.46
C GLY A 213 -19.70 -21.50 -3.85
N ILE A 214 -19.38 -20.48 -3.05
CA ILE A 214 -18.19 -19.64 -3.22
C ILE A 214 -17.13 -20.10 -2.21
N ARG A 215 -15.94 -20.41 -2.69
CA ARG A 215 -14.83 -20.82 -1.82
C ARG A 215 -14.25 -19.61 -1.09
N LEU A 216 -14.14 -19.71 0.22
CA LEU A 216 -13.39 -18.73 1.02
C LEU A 216 -11.93 -19.15 1.06
N VAL A 217 -11.02 -18.20 0.81
CA VAL A 217 -9.58 -18.41 0.82
C VAL A 217 -8.98 -17.44 1.85
N ILE A 218 -8.54 -17.98 2.99
CA ILE A 218 -7.97 -17.17 4.08
C ILE A 218 -6.48 -17.05 3.86
N SER A 219 -6.02 -15.82 3.65
CA SER A 219 -4.62 -15.47 3.45
C SER A 219 -4.03 -14.75 4.65
N GLY A 220 -2.71 -14.84 4.82
CA GLY A 220 -1.94 -14.23 5.89
C GLY A 220 -0.46 -14.57 5.76
N GLY A 221 0.39 -14.05 6.64
CA GLY A 221 1.77 -14.49 6.78
C GLY A 221 1.87 -15.88 7.44
N ALA A 222 3.09 -16.44 7.48
CA ALA A 222 3.31 -17.74 8.13
C ALA A 222 2.96 -17.71 9.63
N SER A 223 3.20 -16.59 10.30
CA SER A 223 2.84 -16.38 11.71
C SER A 223 1.33 -16.34 11.96
N ASP A 224 0.53 -16.09 10.92
CA ASP A 224 -0.92 -15.93 11.05
C ASP A 224 -1.67 -17.26 10.86
N ARG A 225 -0.95 -18.33 10.43
CA ARG A 225 -1.55 -19.60 10.01
C ARG A 225 -2.40 -20.25 11.11
N GLU A 226 -1.91 -20.30 12.32
CA GLU A 226 -2.63 -20.94 13.43
C GLU A 226 -3.94 -20.20 13.75
N GLU A 227 -3.88 -18.88 13.75
CA GLU A 227 -5.08 -18.07 13.98
C GLU A 227 -6.05 -18.15 12.80
N ALA A 228 -5.55 -18.27 11.56
CA ALA A 228 -6.37 -18.51 10.37
C ALA A 228 -7.12 -19.83 10.44
N LEU A 229 -6.46 -20.90 10.92
CA LEU A 229 -7.10 -22.20 11.14
C LEU A 229 -8.22 -22.11 12.18
N ARG A 230 -7.96 -21.43 13.32
CA ARG A 230 -9.00 -21.20 14.35
C ARG A 230 -10.18 -20.39 13.82
N ALA A 231 -9.91 -19.33 13.03
CA ALA A 231 -10.97 -18.52 12.45
C ALA A 231 -11.83 -19.30 11.43
N ALA A 232 -11.25 -20.28 10.76
CA ALA A 232 -11.92 -21.11 9.76
C ALA A 232 -12.67 -22.33 10.34
N GLU A 233 -12.51 -22.63 11.63
CA GLU A 233 -13.05 -23.82 12.25
C GLU A 233 -14.56 -23.94 12.05
N GLY A 234 -15.02 -25.13 11.60
CA GLY A 234 -16.42 -25.38 11.26
C GLY A 234 -16.84 -24.86 9.89
N THR A 235 -15.90 -24.39 9.05
CA THR A 235 -16.17 -23.95 7.67
C THR A 235 -15.35 -24.78 6.66
N SER A 236 -15.69 -24.67 5.38
CA SER A 236 -14.94 -25.27 4.26
C SER A 236 -13.89 -24.31 3.66
N ALA A 237 -13.44 -23.29 4.42
CA ALA A 237 -12.47 -22.32 3.93
C ALA A 237 -11.10 -22.97 3.66
N THR A 238 -10.45 -22.55 2.59
CA THR A 238 -9.08 -22.93 2.25
C THR A 238 -8.10 -21.97 2.92
N ILE A 239 -7.14 -22.48 3.67
CA ILE A 239 -6.12 -21.69 4.37
C ILE A 239 -4.85 -21.70 3.54
N ILE A 240 -4.43 -20.51 3.09
CA ILE A 240 -3.19 -20.30 2.34
C ILE A 240 -2.20 -19.39 3.08
N ALA A 241 -2.47 -19.09 4.36
CA ALA A 241 -1.59 -18.27 5.19
C ALA A 241 -0.19 -18.91 5.29
N GLY A 242 0.83 -18.13 4.92
CA GLY A 242 2.23 -18.56 4.86
C GLY A 242 2.60 -19.46 3.66
N GLU A 243 1.65 -19.79 2.78
CA GLU A 243 1.91 -20.67 1.64
C GLU A 243 2.05 -19.93 0.30
N ALA A 244 1.41 -18.78 0.15
CA ALA A 244 1.45 -18.01 -1.09
C ALA A 244 2.53 -16.93 -1.06
N THR A 245 3.30 -16.82 -2.13
CA THR A 245 4.20 -15.69 -2.37
C THR A 245 3.41 -14.42 -2.69
N LEU A 246 4.07 -13.27 -2.68
CA LEU A 246 3.40 -12.01 -3.01
C LEU A 246 2.90 -11.97 -4.46
N GLN A 247 3.66 -12.54 -5.40
CA GLN A 247 3.23 -12.68 -6.81
C GLN A 247 2.00 -13.58 -6.94
N GLU A 248 1.99 -14.72 -6.26
CA GLU A 248 0.84 -15.60 -6.23
C GLU A 248 -0.37 -14.91 -5.60
N MET A 249 -0.18 -14.14 -4.52
CA MET A 249 -1.26 -13.36 -3.90
C MET A 249 -1.84 -12.32 -4.85
N MET A 250 -1.01 -11.60 -5.62
CA MET A 250 -1.51 -10.65 -6.63
C MET A 250 -2.37 -11.37 -7.69
N ASN A 251 -1.90 -12.53 -8.17
CA ASN A 251 -2.66 -13.35 -9.13
C ASN A 251 -3.97 -13.88 -8.52
N LEU A 252 -3.95 -14.38 -7.29
CA LEU A 252 -5.15 -14.83 -6.60
C LEU A 252 -6.15 -13.68 -6.40
N ILE A 253 -5.69 -12.50 -5.98
CA ILE A 253 -6.53 -11.30 -5.86
C ILE A 253 -7.12 -10.92 -7.22
N ALA A 254 -6.31 -10.87 -8.28
CA ALA A 254 -6.76 -10.52 -9.62
C ALA A 254 -7.86 -11.47 -10.16
N HIS A 255 -7.79 -12.74 -9.80
CA HIS A 255 -8.76 -13.76 -10.24
C HIS A 255 -9.88 -14.03 -9.22
N SER A 256 -9.84 -13.43 -8.03
CA SER A 256 -10.92 -13.57 -7.05
C SER A 256 -12.19 -12.85 -7.50
N ARG A 257 -13.34 -13.25 -6.96
CA ARG A 257 -14.59 -12.51 -7.12
C ARG A 257 -14.56 -11.20 -6.34
N THR A 258 -14.12 -11.25 -5.08
CA THR A 258 -14.13 -10.14 -4.13
C THR A 258 -12.97 -10.34 -3.14
N VAL A 259 -12.49 -9.26 -2.57
CA VAL A 259 -11.54 -9.28 -1.45
C VAL A 259 -12.22 -8.69 -0.23
N VAL A 260 -12.14 -9.38 0.91
CA VAL A 260 -12.53 -8.87 2.23
C VAL A 260 -11.27 -8.76 3.06
N SER A 261 -10.93 -7.56 3.50
CA SER A 261 -9.65 -7.31 4.17
C SER A 261 -9.77 -6.28 5.29
N VAL A 262 -8.88 -6.37 6.26
CA VAL A 262 -8.56 -5.22 7.11
C VAL A 262 -7.62 -4.28 6.35
N ASP A 263 -7.39 -3.06 6.88
CA ASP A 263 -6.50 -2.04 6.28
C ASP A 263 -5.03 -2.52 6.25
N THR A 264 -4.64 -3.13 5.13
CA THR A 264 -3.32 -3.73 4.91
C THR A 264 -2.84 -3.54 3.48
N GLY A 265 -1.59 -3.96 3.20
CA GLY A 265 -1.05 -3.98 1.85
C GLY A 265 -1.88 -4.79 0.85
N MET A 266 -2.53 -5.88 1.29
CA MET A 266 -3.40 -6.70 0.43
C MET A 266 -4.65 -5.95 -0.01
N ALA A 267 -5.25 -5.15 0.87
CA ALA A 267 -6.37 -4.29 0.51
C ALA A 267 -5.95 -3.24 -0.55
N HIS A 268 -4.77 -2.63 -0.40
CA HIS A 268 -4.25 -1.70 -1.41
C HIS A 268 -3.91 -2.37 -2.74
N ILE A 269 -3.43 -3.61 -2.74
CA ILE A 269 -3.25 -4.42 -3.96
C ILE A 269 -4.61 -4.61 -4.64
N ALA A 270 -5.63 -5.06 -3.91
CA ALA A 270 -6.97 -5.27 -4.46
C ALA A 270 -7.56 -3.97 -5.06
N ALA A 271 -7.42 -2.84 -4.35
CA ALA A 271 -7.88 -1.55 -4.81
C ALA A 271 -7.19 -1.10 -6.12
N GLN A 272 -5.87 -1.26 -6.22
CA GLN A 272 -5.11 -0.89 -7.43
C GLN A 272 -5.32 -1.86 -8.59
N LEU A 273 -5.66 -3.12 -8.32
CA LEU A 273 -6.10 -4.10 -9.32
C LEU A 273 -7.58 -3.93 -9.72
N ARG A 274 -8.28 -2.91 -9.17
CA ARG A 274 -9.70 -2.65 -9.43
C ARG A 274 -10.61 -3.82 -9.10
N LYS A 275 -10.26 -4.61 -8.09
CA LYS A 275 -11.09 -5.72 -7.61
C LYS A 275 -12.16 -5.21 -6.66
N PRO A 276 -13.36 -5.80 -6.70
CA PRO A 276 -14.36 -5.58 -5.65
C PRO A 276 -13.72 -5.82 -4.27
N LEU A 277 -13.78 -4.82 -3.40
CA LEU A 277 -13.08 -4.81 -2.11
C LEU A 277 -14.00 -4.34 -1.00
N VAL A 278 -14.10 -5.13 0.04
CA VAL A 278 -14.65 -4.70 1.34
C VAL A 278 -13.48 -4.54 2.30
N VAL A 279 -13.24 -3.32 2.75
CA VAL A 279 -12.16 -3.01 3.68
C VAL A 279 -12.71 -2.57 5.04
N MET A 280 -12.21 -3.19 6.10
CA MET A 280 -12.45 -2.80 7.48
C MET A 280 -11.25 -2.00 7.97
N ARG A 281 -11.48 -0.79 8.47
CA ARG A 281 -10.40 0.07 8.93
C ARG A 281 -10.69 0.74 10.26
N THR A 282 -9.63 1.15 10.92
CA THR A 282 -9.72 2.07 12.05
C THR A 282 -9.90 3.50 11.58
N CYS A 283 -10.30 4.40 12.50
CA CYS A 283 -10.38 5.84 12.23
C CYS A 283 -9.04 6.47 11.80
N VAL A 284 -7.90 5.83 12.10
CA VAL A 284 -6.54 6.40 11.88
C VAL A 284 -6.09 6.33 10.41
N GLY A 285 -6.64 5.47 9.59
CA GLY A 285 -6.22 5.28 8.20
C GLY A 285 -7.06 6.05 7.16
N ARG A 286 -7.86 7.03 7.57
CA ARG A 286 -8.88 7.66 6.70
C ARG A 286 -8.33 8.21 5.39
N ALA A 287 -7.20 8.91 5.42
CA ALA A 287 -6.58 9.51 4.23
C ALA A 287 -6.17 8.49 3.14
N TRP A 288 -5.98 7.23 3.50
CA TRP A 288 -5.63 6.14 2.57
C TRP A 288 -6.84 5.59 1.80
N TRP A 289 -8.06 5.90 2.25
CA TRP A 289 -9.29 5.31 1.74
C TRP A 289 -10.34 6.35 1.33
N LEU A 290 -9.95 7.63 1.23
CA LEU A 290 -10.81 8.65 0.64
C LEU A 290 -11.07 8.32 -0.83
N SER A 291 -12.21 8.73 -1.34
CA SER A 291 -12.65 8.44 -2.73
C SER A 291 -11.64 8.93 -3.77
N GLU A 292 -10.94 10.02 -3.49
CA GLU A 292 -9.93 10.62 -4.36
C GLU A 292 -8.69 9.71 -4.52
N GLN A 293 -8.50 8.75 -3.60
CA GLN A 293 -7.35 7.86 -3.60
C GLN A 293 -7.36 6.89 -4.78
N TYR A 294 -8.53 6.32 -5.09
CA TYR A 294 -8.71 5.30 -6.13
C TYR A 294 -9.76 5.68 -7.19
N GLY A 295 -10.39 6.85 -7.05
CA GLY A 295 -11.50 7.32 -7.87
C GLY A 295 -12.86 6.91 -7.32
N ASN A 296 -13.85 7.76 -7.57
CA ASN A 296 -15.22 7.59 -7.04
C ASN A 296 -15.92 6.29 -7.51
N ASN A 297 -15.50 5.76 -8.67
CA ASN A 297 -16.06 4.54 -9.25
C ASN A 297 -15.26 3.28 -8.90
N ALA A 298 -14.30 3.35 -7.98
CA ALA A 298 -13.62 2.16 -7.51
C ALA A 298 -14.60 1.27 -6.74
N PRO A 299 -14.64 -0.05 -6.99
CA PRO A 299 -15.57 -0.96 -6.32
C PRO A 299 -15.07 -1.27 -4.90
N ILE A 300 -15.08 -0.27 -4.04
CA ILE A 300 -14.58 -0.33 -2.66
C ILE A 300 -15.70 0.04 -1.69
N ALA A 301 -15.99 -0.86 -0.77
CA ALA A 301 -16.84 -0.59 0.38
C ALA A 301 -15.98 -0.50 1.64
N ILE A 302 -16.16 0.56 2.41
CA ILE A 302 -15.39 0.84 3.62
C ILE A 302 -16.29 0.63 4.83
N PHE A 303 -15.78 -0.13 5.79
CA PHE A 303 -16.40 -0.32 7.10
C PHE A 303 -15.47 0.25 8.16
N GLU A 304 -15.99 1.17 8.92
CA GLU A 304 -15.36 1.78 10.09
C GLU A 304 -16.38 1.93 11.21
N CYS A 305 -15.94 2.13 12.43
CA CYS A 305 -16.90 2.47 13.49
C CYS A 305 -17.32 3.93 13.37
N ASP A 306 -18.59 4.21 13.67
CA ASP A 306 -19.17 5.57 13.67
C ASP A 306 -18.76 6.39 14.90
N ALA A 307 -18.08 5.78 15.87
CA ALA A 307 -17.67 6.45 17.08
C ALA A 307 -16.52 7.45 16.85
N VAL A 308 -16.59 8.61 17.46
CA VAL A 308 -15.49 9.56 17.51
C VAL A 308 -14.36 8.95 18.34
N CYS A 309 -13.25 8.70 17.69
CA CYS A 309 -12.09 8.11 18.32
C CYS A 309 -11.10 9.18 18.78
N GLU A 310 -10.85 9.27 20.07
CA GLU A 310 -9.92 10.24 20.68
C GLU A 310 -8.42 9.93 20.46
N GLY A 311 -8.10 9.05 19.55
CA GLY A 311 -6.74 8.94 19.00
C GLY A 311 -5.78 7.94 19.68
N GLY A 312 -6.07 7.29 20.75
CA GLY A 312 -5.17 6.34 21.47
C GLY A 312 -5.05 4.93 20.87
N HIS A 313 -5.61 4.68 19.69
CA HIS A 313 -5.82 3.32 19.15
C HIS A 313 -4.55 2.57 18.74
N LEU A 314 -3.52 3.27 18.29
CA LEU A 314 -2.27 2.64 17.82
C LEU A 314 -1.47 1.98 18.95
N ALA A 315 -1.79 2.29 20.21
CA ALA A 315 -1.15 1.69 21.38
C ALA A 315 -1.85 0.42 21.89
N LYS A 316 -3.04 0.10 21.38
CA LYS A 316 -3.83 -1.05 21.84
C LYS A 316 -3.99 -2.07 20.72
N ALA A 317 -3.73 -3.34 21.02
CA ALA A 317 -4.14 -4.44 20.17
C ALA A 317 -5.68 -4.50 20.14
N TYR A 318 -6.24 -4.75 18.95
CA TYR A 318 -7.68 -4.95 18.76
C TYR A 318 -8.55 -3.83 19.35
N PRO A 319 -8.45 -2.61 18.84
CA PRO A 319 -9.13 -1.47 19.41
C PRO A 319 -10.65 -1.60 19.33
N ALA A 320 -11.36 -0.95 20.25
CA ALA A 320 -12.81 -0.98 20.33
C ALA A 320 -13.52 -0.60 19.03
N CYS A 321 -12.92 0.31 18.23
CA CYS A 321 -13.46 0.70 16.92
C CYS A 321 -13.47 -0.46 15.90
N MET A 322 -12.49 -1.37 15.94
CA MET A 322 -12.49 -2.57 15.11
C MET A 322 -13.48 -3.61 15.64
N HIS A 323 -13.71 -3.66 16.96
CA HIS A 323 -14.69 -4.54 17.57
C HIS A 323 -16.14 -4.13 17.25
N ALA A 324 -16.39 -2.82 17.09
CA ALA A 324 -17.69 -2.27 16.77
C ALA A 324 -18.14 -2.48 15.31
N ILE A 325 -17.25 -2.92 14.41
CA ILE A 325 -17.61 -3.18 13.01
C ILE A 325 -18.64 -4.30 12.93
N ASP A 326 -19.74 -4.06 12.24
CA ASP A 326 -20.76 -5.07 11.98
C ASP A 326 -20.29 -6.08 10.94
N VAL A 327 -19.87 -7.26 11.41
CA VAL A 327 -19.35 -8.33 10.54
C VAL A 327 -20.44 -8.95 9.64
N GLU A 328 -21.71 -8.91 10.06
CA GLU A 328 -22.84 -9.36 9.25
C GLU A 328 -23.07 -8.43 8.05
N ALA A 329 -22.99 -7.11 8.29
CA ALA A 329 -23.06 -6.12 7.22
C ALA A 329 -21.85 -6.23 6.27
N VAL A 330 -20.64 -6.48 6.77
CA VAL A 330 -19.44 -6.77 5.96
C VAL A 330 -19.70 -7.98 5.06
N ALA A 331 -20.17 -9.09 5.64
CA ALA A 331 -20.44 -10.31 4.89
C ALA A 331 -21.56 -10.11 3.85
N LYS A 332 -22.62 -9.36 4.17
CA LYS A 332 -23.67 -8.99 3.23
C LYS A 332 -23.12 -8.13 2.07
N LYS A 333 -22.25 -7.17 2.37
CA LYS A 333 -21.67 -6.29 1.35
C LYS A 333 -20.75 -7.06 0.40
N ALA A 334 -20.01 -8.04 0.89
CA ALA A 334 -19.15 -8.91 0.06
C ALA A 334 -19.90 -9.68 -1.03
N LEU A 335 -21.21 -9.87 -0.88
CA LEU A 335 -22.09 -10.48 -1.89
C LEU A 335 -22.43 -9.52 -3.04
N THR A 336 -22.62 -8.26 -2.71
CA THR A 336 -23.32 -7.26 -3.56
C THR A 336 -22.39 -6.20 -4.17
N ILE A 337 -21.10 -6.21 -3.80
CA ILE A 337 -20.11 -5.27 -4.34
C ILE A 337 -19.63 -5.65 -5.72
#